data_8bc6c340ae2e2dc0c6c085b7030ffd9d
#
_entry.id   8bc6c340ae2e2dc0c6c085b7030ffd9d
#
_cell.length_a   1.000
_cell.length_b   1.000
_cell.length_c   1.000
_cell.angle_alpha   90.00
_cell.angle_beta   90.00
_cell.angle_gamma   90.00
#
_symmetry.space_group_name_H-M   'P 1'
#
loop_
_entity.id
_entity.type
_entity.pdbx_description
1 polymer ?
#
loop_
_entity_poly.entity_id
_entity_poly.type
_entity_poly.pdbx_seq_one_letter_code
_entity_poly.pdbx_strand_id
1 'polypeptide(L)'
;MADIVIKNVSFTYPNGHLAVENINLEIKQGENVAIVGQNGAGKTTLVKMMNGLNKPTLGDVFVGDKNTRDYTTAQISRSVGYVFQNPDDQIFHSTVEEEVRFGPAYFKLPLEEENRRVEYALEITGMDEFRNTNPFDLPLSIRKFVTIAAVIAMDTDVMIFDEPTAGQDIDGNRRLAHILEALHEKGKTVITISHDMEFVASYFDRVIVMATKHLVREGTPKEIFWDFDSLEKAMLKQPYVSRVCKALGIEGNVISVDEAVDRILNK
;
A
#
# COMPACT_ATOMS: atom_id res chain seq x y z
N MET A 1 -1.94 -18.75 2.10
CA MET A 1 -2.49 -17.69 1.26
C MET A 1 -3.64 -17.06 2.03
N ALA A 2 -3.64 -15.73 2.16
CA ALA A 2 -4.43 -15.12 3.23
C ALA A 2 -5.30 -13.97 2.69
N ASP A 3 -6.62 -14.16 2.69
CA ASP A 3 -7.58 -13.06 2.61
C ASP A 3 -7.47 -12.19 3.88
N ILE A 4 -7.74 -10.90 3.76
CA ILE A 4 -7.91 -10.01 4.91
C ILE A 4 -9.39 -9.76 5.12
N VAL A 5 -9.89 -10.08 6.31
CA VAL A 5 -11.30 -9.88 6.66
C VAL A 5 -11.41 -9.04 7.92
N ILE A 6 -12.11 -7.90 7.80
CA ILE A 6 -12.34 -6.92 8.86
C ILE A 6 -13.83 -6.93 9.19
N LYS A 7 -14.18 -7.22 10.45
CA LYS A 7 -15.58 -7.37 10.91
C LYS A 7 -15.90 -6.41 12.05
N ASN A 8 -16.75 -5.42 11.76
CA ASN A 8 -17.26 -4.44 12.72
C ASN A 8 -16.15 -3.77 13.54
N VAL A 9 -15.03 -3.43 12.88
CA VAL A 9 -13.83 -2.96 13.57
C VAL A 9 -13.91 -1.50 13.91
N SER A 10 -13.63 -1.20 15.18
CA SER A 10 -13.35 0.15 15.67
C SER A 10 -12.02 0.17 16.42
N PHE A 11 -11.34 1.31 16.35
CA PHE A 11 -10.08 1.51 17.06
C PHE A 11 -10.02 2.89 17.72
N THR A 12 -9.74 2.89 19.02
CA THR A 12 -9.52 4.08 19.83
C THR A 12 -8.11 4.02 20.42
N TYR A 13 -7.32 5.07 20.20
CA TYR A 13 -6.01 5.20 20.81
C TYR A 13 -6.10 5.35 22.36
N PRO A 14 -5.02 5.04 23.10
CA PRO A 14 -5.02 5.15 24.58
C PRO A 14 -5.37 6.53 25.12
N ASN A 15 -5.16 7.59 24.33
CA ASN A 15 -5.52 8.97 24.65
C ASN A 15 -7.02 9.30 24.44
N GLY A 16 -7.85 8.31 24.11
CA GLY A 16 -9.29 8.46 23.85
C GLY A 16 -9.63 8.90 22.42
N HIS A 17 -8.65 9.11 21.53
CA HIS A 17 -8.92 9.48 20.15
C HIS A 17 -9.45 8.28 19.35
N LEU A 18 -10.71 8.34 18.91
CA LEU A 18 -11.31 7.38 17.99
C LEU A 18 -10.71 7.61 16.59
N ALA A 19 -10.08 6.60 16.02
CA ALA A 19 -9.39 6.70 14.71
C ALA A 19 -10.10 5.95 13.58
N VAL A 20 -10.81 4.86 13.91
CA VAL A 20 -11.58 4.03 12.96
C VAL A 20 -12.86 3.59 13.64
N GLU A 21 -13.98 3.61 12.92
CA GLU A 21 -15.31 3.30 13.48
C GLU A 21 -16.11 2.39 12.56
N ASN A 22 -16.49 1.23 13.09
CA ASN A 22 -17.40 0.24 12.48
C ASN A 22 -17.05 -0.11 11.02
N ILE A 23 -15.77 -0.43 10.75
CA ILE A 23 -15.32 -0.85 9.42
C ILE A 23 -15.64 -2.32 9.19
N ASN A 24 -16.24 -2.60 8.04
CA ASN A 24 -16.37 -3.93 7.47
C ASN A 24 -15.71 -3.91 6.09
N LEU A 25 -14.76 -4.82 5.86
CA LEU A 25 -13.97 -4.85 4.62
C LEU A 25 -13.44 -6.27 4.41
N GLU A 26 -13.48 -6.74 3.18
CA GLU A 26 -12.83 -7.97 2.76
C GLU A 26 -11.90 -7.66 1.59
N ILE A 27 -10.64 -8.07 1.69
CA ILE A 27 -9.63 -8.00 0.61
C ILE A 27 -9.23 -9.43 0.30
N LYS A 28 -9.52 -9.86 -0.92
CA LYS A 28 -9.19 -11.20 -1.40
C LYS A 28 -7.70 -11.31 -1.71
N GLN A 29 -7.21 -12.51 -1.61
CA GLN A 29 -5.86 -12.83 -2.04
C GLN A 29 -5.64 -12.44 -3.51
N GLY A 30 -4.47 -11.86 -3.80
CA GLY A 30 -4.07 -11.44 -5.14
C GLY A 30 -4.69 -10.11 -5.59
N GLU A 31 -5.54 -9.48 -4.78
CA GLU A 31 -6.06 -8.15 -5.13
C GLU A 31 -4.97 -7.07 -5.04
N ASN A 32 -5.05 -6.10 -5.95
CA ASN A 32 -4.25 -4.88 -5.94
C ASN A 32 -5.16 -3.70 -5.56
N VAL A 33 -5.04 -3.22 -4.31
CA VAL A 33 -6.00 -2.32 -3.66
C VAL A 33 -5.35 -1.03 -3.22
N ALA A 34 -5.93 0.12 -3.59
CA ALA A 34 -5.57 1.42 -3.04
C ALA A 34 -6.55 1.85 -1.95
N ILE A 35 -6.03 2.35 -0.83
CA ILE A 35 -6.81 3.01 0.22
C ILE A 35 -6.53 4.50 0.15
N VAL A 36 -7.56 5.29 -0.16
CA VAL A 36 -7.47 6.74 -0.34
C VAL A 36 -8.36 7.48 0.67
N GLY A 37 -8.07 8.74 0.90
CA GLY A 37 -8.81 9.58 1.85
C GLY A 37 -7.94 10.69 2.43
N GLN A 38 -8.56 11.70 3.03
CA GLN A 38 -7.83 12.80 3.66
C GLN A 38 -6.93 12.36 4.83
N ASN A 39 -6.01 13.24 5.24
CA ASN A 39 -5.24 13.03 6.46
C ASN A 39 -6.17 12.93 7.68
N GLY A 40 -5.92 11.97 8.56
CA GLY A 40 -6.78 11.69 9.71
C GLY A 40 -8.04 10.87 9.41
N ALA A 41 -8.25 10.38 8.18
CA ALA A 41 -9.38 9.50 7.84
C ALA A 41 -9.30 8.10 8.46
N GLY A 42 -8.15 7.72 9.04
CA GLY A 42 -7.96 6.42 9.69
C GLY A 42 -7.22 5.37 8.85
N LYS A 43 -6.73 5.71 7.65
CA LYS A 43 -6.08 4.78 6.69
C LYS A 43 -4.92 4.00 7.31
N THR A 44 -3.89 4.70 7.80
CA THR A 44 -2.71 4.09 8.45
C THR A 44 -3.10 3.26 9.67
N THR A 45 -4.09 3.72 10.45
CA THR A 45 -4.60 2.97 11.61
C THR A 45 -5.26 1.66 11.17
N LEU A 46 -6.05 1.69 10.09
CA LEU A 46 -6.72 0.52 9.53
C LEU A 46 -5.68 -0.53 9.07
N VAL A 47 -4.69 -0.14 8.26
CA VAL A 47 -3.69 -1.09 7.77
C VAL A 47 -2.75 -1.60 8.87
N LYS A 48 -2.48 -0.79 9.91
CA LYS A 48 -1.75 -1.24 11.10
C LYS A 48 -2.50 -2.28 11.94
N MET A 49 -3.80 -2.41 11.77
CA MET A 49 -4.55 -3.51 12.36
C MET A 49 -4.45 -4.80 11.52
N MET A 50 -4.28 -4.68 10.20
CA MET A 50 -4.09 -5.82 9.29
C MET A 50 -2.75 -6.54 9.54
N ASN A 51 -1.68 -5.81 9.87
CA ASN A 51 -0.38 -6.40 10.21
C ASN A 51 -0.17 -6.68 11.70
N GLY A 52 -1.19 -6.40 12.53
CA GLY A 52 -1.18 -6.66 13.97
C GLY A 52 -0.36 -5.68 14.81
N LEU A 53 0.16 -4.56 14.24
CA LEU A 53 0.79 -3.48 15.01
C LEU A 53 -0.21 -2.80 15.95
N ASN A 54 -1.44 -2.59 15.48
CA ASN A 54 -2.55 -2.17 16.31
C ASN A 54 -3.51 -3.33 16.51
N LYS A 55 -4.11 -3.43 17.71
CA LYS A 55 -5.19 -4.39 17.99
C LYS A 55 -6.50 -3.64 18.04
N PRO A 56 -7.56 -4.08 17.30
CA PRO A 56 -8.84 -3.38 17.32
C PRO A 56 -9.42 -3.30 18.73
N THR A 57 -10.04 -2.17 19.09
CA THR A 57 -10.76 -2.03 20.37
C THR A 57 -12.09 -2.79 20.36
N LEU A 58 -12.76 -2.79 19.19
CA LEU A 58 -13.98 -3.57 18.92
C LEU A 58 -13.85 -4.27 17.58
N GLY A 59 -14.56 -5.39 17.42
CA GLY A 59 -14.56 -6.18 16.18
C GLY A 59 -13.29 -7.00 16.01
N ASP A 60 -13.11 -7.63 14.86
CA ASP A 60 -12.05 -8.60 14.60
C ASP A 60 -11.40 -8.35 13.23
N VAL A 61 -10.08 -8.53 13.15
CA VAL A 61 -9.30 -8.53 11.91
C VAL A 61 -8.67 -9.90 11.74
N PHE A 62 -8.98 -10.55 10.61
CA PHE A 62 -8.43 -11.84 10.25
C PHE A 62 -7.45 -11.70 9.09
N VAL A 63 -6.36 -12.44 9.17
CA VAL A 63 -5.39 -12.67 8.10
C VAL A 63 -5.39 -14.18 7.84
N GLY A 64 -6.09 -14.60 6.77
CA GLY A 64 -6.44 -15.99 6.59
C GLY A 64 -7.28 -16.51 7.76
N ASP A 65 -6.79 -17.55 8.43
CA ASP A 65 -7.42 -18.15 9.62
C ASP A 65 -7.04 -17.47 10.95
N LYS A 66 -6.10 -16.51 10.95
CA LYS A 66 -5.54 -15.90 12.15
C LYS A 66 -6.27 -14.62 12.52
N ASN A 67 -6.93 -14.58 13.69
CA ASN A 67 -7.38 -13.33 14.28
C ASN A 67 -6.17 -12.55 14.82
N THR A 68 -5.96 -11.32 14.34
CA THR A 68 -4.79 -10.52 14.74
C THR A 68 -4.73 -10.24 16.25
N ARG A 69 -5.84 -10.36 17.00
CA ARG A 69 -5.85 -10.23 18.46
C ARG A 69 -5.06 -11.32 19.15
N ASP A 70 -5.10 -12.55 18.63
CA ASP A 70 -4.58 -13.76 19.27
C ASP A 70 -3.10 -14.01 18.96
N TYR A 71 -2.53 -13.25 18.01
CA TYR A 71 -1.16 -13.41 17.53
C TYR A 71 -0.32 -12.16 17.81
N THR A 72 0.97 -12.35 18.06
CA THR A 72 1.92 -11.24 18.11
C THR A 72 2.15 -10.63 16.72
N THR A 73 2.60 -9.38 16.67
CA THR A 73 2.96 -8.74 15.41
C THR A 73 4.00 -9.55 14.62
N ALA A 74 5.01 -10.11 15.31
CA ALA A 74 6.03 -10.97 14.71
C ALA A 74 5.47 -12.27 14.09
N GLN A 75 4.35 -12.79 14.59
CA GLN A 75 3.68 -13.94 14.00
C GLN A 75 2.85 -13.56 12.77
N ILE A 76 2.18 -12.39 12.80
CA ILE A 76 1.42 -11.86 11.66
C ILE A 76 2.36 -11.40 10.55
N SER A 77 3.54 -10.85 10.86
CA SER A 77 4.52 -10.38 9.86
C SER A 77 5.04 -11.49 8.92
N ARG A 78 4.85 -12.76 9.28
CA ARG A 78 5.10 -13.89 8.35
C ARG A 78 4.10 -13.94 7.18
N SER A 79 2.95 -13.31 7.32
CA SER A 79 1.88 -13.29 6.30
C SER A 79 1.67 -11.89 5.73
N VAL A 80 1.96 -10.83 6.50
CA VAL A 80 1.70 -9.44 6.11
C VAL A 80 2.97 -8.61 6.30
N GLY A 81 3.62 -8.24 5.21
CA GLY A 81 4.71 -7.27 5.18
C GLY A 81 4.17 -5.83 5.21
N TYR A 82 4.92 -4.91 5.82
CA TYR A 82 4.50 -3.51 5.94
C TYR A 82 5.67 -2.57 5.69
N VAL A 83 5.51 -1.68 4.71
CA VAL A 83 6.43 -0.58 4.41
C VAL A 83 5.92 0.68 5.08
N PHE A 84 6.69 1.25 6.00
CA PHE A 84 6.32 2.47 6.72
C PHE A 84 6.40 3.71 5.82
N GLN A 85 5.58 4.71 6.12
CA GLN A 85 5.56 5.99 5.42
C GLN A 85 6.93 6.68 5.47
N ASN A 86 7.53 6.74 6.67
CA ASN A 86 8.88 7.26 6.87
C ASN A 86 9.87 6.09 6.97
N PRO A 87 10.84 5.97 6.05
CA PRO A 87 11.83 4.88 6.09
C PRO A 87 12.71 4.91 7.35
N ASP A 88 12.92 6.08 7.96
CA ASP A 88 13.75 6.21 9.16
C ASP A 88 13.13 5.53 10.40
N ASP A 89 11.80 5.28 10.37
CA ASP A 89 11.10 4.54 11.42
C ASP A 89 11.23 3.02 11.27
N GLN A 90 11.81 2.54 10.15
CA GLN A 90 11.92 1.13 9.81
C GLN A 90 13.38 0.65 9.79
N ILE A 91 14.31 1.48 9.29
CA ILE A 91 15.70 1.10 9.06
C ILE A 91 16.51 1.14 10.37
N PHE A 92 17.29 0.10 10.61
CA PHE A 92 18.15 0.02 11.81
C PHE A 92 19.52 -0.67 11.60
N HIS A 93 19.80 -1.20 10.40
CA HIS A 93 21.09 -1.81 10.07
C HIS A 93 22.05 -0.81 9.41
N SER A 94 23.35 -1.19 9.41
CA SER A 94 24.44 -0.33 8.94
C SER A 94 24.63 -0.38 7.43
N THR A 95 24.12 -1.41 6.74
CA THR A 95 24.19 -1.54 5.30
C THR A 95 22.83 -1.91 4.71
N VAL A 96 22.62 -1.57 3.43
CA VAL A 96 21.40 -1.95 2.70
C VAL A 96 21.21 -3.45 2.69
N GLU A 97 22.28 -4.23 2.46
CA GLU A 97 22.18 -5.70 2.44
C GLU A 97 21.75 -6.28 3.78
N GLU A 98 22.34 -5.79 4.89
CA GLU A 98 21.96 -6.26 6.24
C GLU A 98 20.48 -5.95 6.54
N GLU A 99 19.99 -4.77 6.14
CA GLU A 99 18.60 -4.39 6.31
C GLU A 99 17.66 -5.30 5.53
N VAL A 100 17.97 -5.56 4.24
CA VAL A 100 17.15 -6.42 3.38
C VAL A 100 17.18 -7.88 3.85
N ARG A 101 18.32 -8.35 4.36
CA ARG A 101 18.53 -9.72 4.84
C ARG A 101 17.84 -10.01 6.17
N PHE A 102 17.54 -8.98 6.95
CA PHE A 102 17.02 -9.14 8.32
C PHE A 102 15.76 -10.02 8.39
N GLY A 103 14.76 -9.76 7.54
CA GLY A 103 13.51 -10.51 7.53
C GLY A 103 13.70 -12.00 7.23
N PRO A 104 14.32 -12.38 6.10
CA PRO A 104 14.67 -13.77 5.78
C PRO A 104 15.46 -14.49 6.87
N ALA A 105 16.51 -13.83 7.42
CA ALA A 105 17.32 -14.39 8.50
C ALA A 105 16.51 -14.60 9.80
N TYR A 106 15.66 -13.62 10.16
CA TYR A 106 14.75 -13.74 11.31
C TYR A 106 13.77 -14.91 11.17
N PHE A 107 13.33 -15.20 9.95
CA PHE A 107 12.47 -16.36 9.66
C PHE A 107 13.23 -17.70 9.68
N LYS A 108 14.56 -17.66 9.82
CA LYS A 108 15.45 -18.82 9.82
C LYS A 108 15.33 -19.66 8.56
N LEU A 109 15.30 -18.99 7.42
CA LEU A 109 15.28 -19.65 6.12
C LEU A 109 16.61 -20.38 5.87
N PRO A 110 16.62 -21.44 5.03
CA PRO A 110 17.87 -22.00 4.52
C PRO A 110 18.68 -20.92 3.79
N LEU A 111 20.00 -20.92 3.93
CA LEU A 111 20.90 -19.87 3.40
C LEU A 111 20.72 -19.63 1.89
N GLU A 112 20.48 -20.68 1.12
CA GLU A 112 20.24 -20.59 -0.33
C GLU A 112 18.95 -19.80 -0.61
N GLU A 113 17.86 -20.08 0.10
CA GLU A 113 16.58 -19.40 -0.04
C GLU A 113 16.66 -17.94 0.48
N GLU A 114 17.38 -17.71 1.58
CA GLU A 114 17.65 -16.38 2.11
C GLU A 114 18.37 -15.54 1.05
N ASN A 115 19.47 -16.03 0.48
CA ASN A 115 20.22 -15.34 -0.55
C ASN A 115 19.36 -15.07 -1.79
N ARG A 116 18.59 -16.06 -2.25
CA ARG A 116 17.71 -15.89 -3.42
C ARG A 116 16.71 -14.75 -3.23
N ARG A 117 16.11 -14.65 -2.04
CA ARG A 117 15.14 -13.59 -1.72
C ARG A 117 15.80 -12.21 -1.61
N VAL A 118 16.96 -12.15 -0.99
CA VAL A 118 17.74 -10.90 -0.87
C VAL A 118 18.15 -10.39 -2.25
N GLU A 119 18.74 -11.24 -3.09
CA GLU A 119 19.16 -10.86 -4.46
C GLU A 119 17.96 -10.36 -5.27
N TYR A 120 16.84 -11.11 -5.28
CA TYR A 120 15.65 -10.68 -5.98
C TYR A 120 15.13 -9.32 -5.49
N ALA A 121 15.09 -9.10 -4.16
CA ALA A 121 14.60 -7.86 -3.60
C ALA A 121 15.51 -6.66 -3.93
N LEU A 122 16.82 -6.84 -3.88
CA LEU A 122 17.79 -5.81 -4.26
C LEU A 122 17.68 -5.47 -5.75
N GLU A 123 17.59 -6.48 -6.62
CA GLU A 123 17.49 -6.31 -8.07
C GLU A 123 16.22 -5.54 -8.46
N ILE A 124 15.04 -6.01 -8.04
CA ILE A 124 13.75 -5.39 -8.45
C ILE A 124 13.59 -3.96 -7.94
N THR A 125 14.22 -3.63 -6.81
CA THR A 125 14.19 -2.27 -6.25
C THR A 125 15.34 -1.40 -6.74
N GLY A 126 16.33 -1.96 -7.47
CA GLY A 126 17.56 -1.28 -7.90
C GLY A 126 18.45 -0.87 -6.74
N MET A 127 18.44 -1.66 -5.66
CA MET A 127 19.26 -1.41 -4.46
C MET A 127 20.55 -2.22 -4.43
N ASP A 128 20.80 -3.05 -5.43
CA ASP A 128 22.01 -3.87 -5.57
C ASP A 128 23.30 -3.02 -5.68
N GLU A 129 23.26 -1.89 -6.36
CA GLU A 129 24.40 -0.95 -6.45
C GLU A 129 24.74 -0.27 -5.09
N PHE A 130 23.76 -0.21 -4.17
CA PHE A 130 23.91 0.40 -2.84
C PHE A 130 24.10 -0.63 -1.72
N ARG A 131 24.28 -1.90 -2.04
CA ARG A 131 24.35 -3.05 -1.13
C ARG A 131 25.19 -2.81 0.12
N ASN A 132 26.38 -2.22 -0.05
CA ASN A 132 27.33 -1.96 1.05
C ASN A 132 27.25 -0.53 1.62
N THR A 133 26.30 0.27 1.15
CA THR A 133 26.11 1.66 1.58
C THR A 133 25.28 1.70 2.86
N ASN A 134 25.59 2.65 3.75
CA ASN A 134 24.71 2.91 4.88
C ASN A 134 23.40 3.54 4.36
N PRO A 135 22.23 2.98 4.69
CA PRO A 135 20.95 3.53 4.22
C PRO A 135 20.76 5.01 4.56
N PHE A 136 21.29 5.48 5.68
CA PHE A 136 21.16 6.87 6.12
C PHE A 136 22.02 7.85 5.31
N ASP A 137 23.01 7.36 4.55
CA ASP A 137 23.80 8.17 3.62
C ASP A 137 23.07 8.37 2.27
N LEU A 138 21.99 7.62 2.02
CA LEU A 138 21.20 7.72 0.79
C LEU A 138 20.15 8.85 0.90
N PRO A 139 19.80 9.51 -0.22
CA PRO A 139 18.66 10.43 -0.27
C PRO A 139 17.37 9.73 0.19
N LEU A 140 16.45 10.49 0.81
CA LEU A 140 15.20 9.95 1.36
C LEU A 140 14.38 9.15 0.32
N SER A 141 14.33 9.61 -0.93
CA SER A 141 13.65 8.92 -2.03
C SER A 141 14.25 7.53 -2.31
N ILE A 142 15.58 7.41 -2.31
CA ILE A 142 16.29 6.14 -2.51
C ILE A 142 16.16 5.26 -1.25
N ARG A 143 16.30 5.85 -0.05
CA ARG A 143 16.17 5.15 1.23
C ARG A 143 14.82 4.44 1.37
N LYS A 144 13.75 4.99 0.80
CA LYS A 144 12.43 4.35 0.75
C LYS A 144 12.46 3.01 -0.01
N PHE A 145 13.24 2.88 -1.06
CA PHE A 145 13.40 1.60 -1.78
C PHE A 145 14.16 0.55 -0.96
N VAL A 146 15.02 0.97 -0.02
CA VAL A 146 15.64 0.02 0.93
C VAL A 146 14.57 -0.64 1.81
N THR A 147 13.62 0.13 2.35
CA THR A 147 12.53 -0.42 3.16
C THR A 147 11.58 -1.30 2.35
N ILE A 148 11.34 -0.94 1.08
CA ILE A 148 10.56 -1.75 0.15
C ILE A 148 11.29 -3.07 -0.13
N ALA A 149 12.61 -3.05 -0.40
CA ALA A 149 13.41 -4.25 -0.61
C ALA A 149 13.37 -5.18 0.61
N ALA A 150 13.51 -4.63 1.81
CA ALA A 150 13.45 -5.39 3.06
C ALA A 150 12.10 -6.15 3.21
N VAL A 151 10.99 -5.52 2.85
CA VAL A 151 9.67 -6.15 2.90
C VAL A 151 9.48 -7.17 1.77
N ILE A 152 9.97 -6.89 0.56
CA ILE A 152 9.92 -7.85 -0.57
C ILE A 152 10.71 -9.12 -0.24
N ALA A 153 11.88 -8.99 0.40
CA ALA A 153 12.72 -10.12 0.79
C ALA A 153 12.02 -11.07 1.79
N MET A 154 11.06 -10.56 2.59
CA MET A 154 10.26 -11.40 3.48
C MET A 154 9.34 -12.37 2.70
N ASP A 155 8.98 -12.02 1.46
CA ASP A 155 8.13 -12.82 0.55
C ASP A 155 6.75 -13.18 1.14
N THR A 156 6.14 -12.25 1.85
CA THR A 156 4.83 -12.41 2.48
C THR A 156 3.70 -12.51 1.44
N ASP A 157 2.57 -13.10 1.81
CA ASP A 157 1.38 -13.20 0.94
C ASP A 157 0.72 -11.83 0.70
N VAL A 158 0.73 -10.98 1.71
CA VAL A 158 0.18 -9.62 1.68
C VAL A 158 1.30 -8.61 1.91
N MET A 159 1.34 -7.56 1.10
CA MET A 159 2.29 -6.46 1.25
C MET A 159 1.55 -5.13 1.32
N ILE A 160 1.79 -4.38 2.38
CA ILE A 160 1.17 -3.07 2.63
C ILE A 160 2.22 -1.98 2.43
N PHE A 161 1.88 -0.98 1.63
CA PHE A 161 2.73 0.19 1.35
C PHE A 161 2.02 1.46 1.86
N ASP A 162 2.58 2.10 2.88
CA ASP A 162 2.02 3.33 3.44
C ASP A 162 2.69 4.55 2.80
N GLU A 163 1.98 5.24 1.89
CA GLU A 163 2.42 6.44 1.15
C GLU A 163 3.76 6.24 0.40
N PRO A 164 3.91 5.21 -0.43
CA PRO A 164 5.19 4.92 -1.08
C PRO A 164 5.58 5.97 -2.13
N THR A 165 4.61 6.66 -2.75
CA THR A 165 4.83 7.71 -3.76
C THR A 165 5.30 9.04 -3.16
N ALA A 166 5.13 9.24 -1.85
CA ALA A 166 5.48 10.51 -1.19
C ALA A 166 6.99 10.78 -1.28
N GLY A 167 7.36 11.91 -1.88
CA GLY A 167 8.76 12.33 -2.06
C GLY A 167 9.48 11.63 -3.21
N GLN A 168 8.77 10.89 -4.06
CA GLN A 168 9.32 10.30 -5.27
C GLN A 168 9.20 11.28 -6.46
N ASP A 169 10.16 11.21 -7.35
CA ASP A 169 10.10 11.82 -8.68
C ASP A 169 9.41 10.88 -9.69
N ILE A 170 9.41 11.28 -10.96
CA ILE A 170 8.77 10.50 -12.04
C ILE A 170 9.43 9.10 -12.17
N ASP A 171 10.75 9.03 -12.06
CA ASP A 171 11.48 7.77 -12.23
C ASP A 171 11.30 6.86 -10.99
N GLY A 172 11.24 7.43 -9.79
CA GLY A 172 10.88 6.72 -8.56
C GLY A 172 9.45 6.15 -8.63
N ASN A 173 8.49 6.93 -9.13
CA ASN A 173 7.13 6.45 -9.32
C ASN A 173 7.02 5.35 -10.39
N ARG A 174 7.79 5.42 -11.48
CA ARG A 174 7.86 4.34 -12.49
C ARG A 174 8.45 3.05 -11.90
N ARG A 175 9.53 3.18 -11.13
CA ARG A 175 10.14 2.04 -10.42
C ARG A 175 9.15 1.41 -9.45
N LEU A 176 8.44 2.23 -8.66
CA LEU A 176 7.41 1.75 -7.75
C LEU A 176 6.29 1.01 -8.49
N ALA A 177 5.78 1.57 -9.60
CA ALA A 177 4.76 0.93 -10.43
C ALA A 177 5.22 -0.46 -10.91
N HIS A 178 6.43 -0.56 -11.44
CA HIS A 178 7.01 -1.84 -11.87
C HIS A 178 7.10 -2.85 -10.71
N ILE A 179 7.48 -2.41 -9.52
CA ILE A 179 7.53 -3.27 -8.33
C ILE A 179 6.13 -3.80 -7.97
N LEU A 180 5.11 -2.92 -7.92
CA LEU A 180 3.74 -3.32 -7.57
C LEU A 180 3.17 -4.29 -8.59
N GLU A 181 3.40 -4.05 -9.89
CA GLU A 181 2.98 -4.91 -10.99
C GLU A 181 3.64 -6.30 -10.89
N ALA A 182 4.96 -6.38 -10.69
CA ALA A 182 5.67 -7.63 -10.51
C ALA A 182 5.23 -8.43 -9.27
N LEU A 183 4.85 -7.75 -8.19
CA LEU A 183 4.28 -8.39 -7.01
C LEU A 183 2.87 -8.95 -7.29
N HIS A 184 2.04 -8.18 -8.00
CA HIS A 184 0.70 -8.61 -8.39
C HIS A 184 0.75 -9.81 -9.36
N GLU A 185 1.64 -9.80 -10.37
CA GLU A 185 1.89 -10.94 -11.27
C GLU A 185 2.31 -12.22 -10.53
N LYS A 186 3.00 -12.08 -9.40
CA LYS A 186 3.34 -13.20 -8.49
C LYS A 186 2.16 -13.65 -7.61
N GLY A 187 0.98 -13.08 -7.78
CA GLY A 187 -0.21 -13.40 -7.01
C GLY A 187 -0.18 -12.87 -5.57
N LYS A 188 0.69 -11.88 -5.27
CA LYS A 188 0.70 -11.21 -3.97
C LYS A 188 -0.48 -10.27 -3.84
N THR A 189 -1.03 -10.17 -2.65
CA THR A 189 -2.01 -9.13 -2.31
C THR A 189 -1.25 -7.84 -2.02
N VAL A 190 -1.55 -6.79 -2.76
CA VAL A 190 -0.92 -5.48 -2.61
C VAL A 190 -1.94 -4.48 -2.08
N ILE A 191 -1.62 -3.83 -0.96
CA ILE A 191 -2.47 -2.80 -0.36
C ILE A 191 -1.62 -1.53 -0.25
N THR A 192 -2.05 -0.44 -0.88
CA THR A 192 -1.30 0.81 -0.88
C THR A 192 -2.16 1.96 -0.36
N ILE A 193 -1.67 2.68 0.63
CA ILE A 193 -2.22 3.98 0.97
C ILE A 193 -1.55 5.01 0.06
N SER A 194 -2.33 5.85 -0.62
CA SER A 194 -1.78 6.92 -1.45
C SER A 194 -2.66 8.17 -1.46
N HIS A 195 -2.01 9.32 -1.64
CA HIS A 195 -2.62 10.60 -1.95
C HIS A 195 -2.43 11.00 -3.43
N ASP A 196 -1.71 10.19 -4.21
CA ASP A 196 -1.49 10.39 -5.64
C ASP A 196 -2.61 9.70 -6.43
N MET A 197 -3.61 10.48 -6.83
CA MET A 197 -4.79 9.95 -7.53
C MET A 197 -4.48 9.51 -8.96
N GLU A 198 -3.47 10.10 -9.62
CA GLU A 198 -2.97 9.68 -10.92
C GLU A 198 -2.35 8.29 -10.82
N PHE A 199 -1.49 8.08 -9.83
CA PHE A 199 -0.88 6.79 -9.56
C PHE A 199 -1.94 5.73 -9.24
N VAL A 200 -2.91 6.07 -8.37
CA VAL A 200 -4.01 5.17 -8.02
C VAL A 200 -4.86 4.82 -9.25
N ALA A 201 -5.20 5.80 -10.08
CA ALA A 201 -6.01 5.55 -11.29
C ALA A 201 -5.31 4.64 -12.31
N SER A 202 -3.96 4.68 -12.35
CA SER A 202 -3.16 3.98 -13.36
C SER A 202 -2.78 2.55 -12.96
N TYR A 203 -2.65 2.26 -11.66
CA TYR A 203 -1.98 1.03 -11.21
C TYR A 203 -2.78 0.15 -10.26
N PHE A 204 -4.03 0.49 -9.93
CA PHE A 204 -4.86 -0.29 -9.02
C PHE A 204 -6.18 -0.72 -9.64
N ASP A 205 -6.65 -1.90 -9.25
CA ASP A 205 -7.90 -2.47 -9.75
C ASP A 205 -9.10 -2.09 -8.87
N ARG A 206 -8.85 -1.85 -7.59
CA ARG A 206 -9.86 -1.52 -6.58
C ARG A 206 -9.40 -0.36 -5.71
N VAL A 207 -10.29 0.58 -5.47
CA VAL A 207 -10.06 1.75 -4.62
C VAL A 207 -11.05 1.73 -3.45
N ILE A 208 -10.52 1.89 -2.24
CA ILE A 208 -11.29 2.02 -1.01
C ILE A 208 -11.16 3.45 -0.53
N VAL A 209 -12.28 4.15 -0.41
CA VAL A 209 -12.35 5.55 0.02
C VAL A 209 -12.69 5.61 1.50
N MET A 210 -11.82 6.21 2.30
CA MET A 210 -12.06 6.47 3.72
C MET A 210 -12.24 7.96 3.98
N ALA A 211 -13.26 8.31 4.75
CA ALA A 211 -13.49 9.66 5.25
C ALA A 211 -14.05 9.60 6.68
N THR A 212 -13.67 10.57 7.51
CA THR A 212 -14.22 10.72 8.86
C THR A 212 -14.28 9.41 9.65
N LYS A 213 -13.22 8.60 9.59
CA LYS A 213 -13.02 7.32 10.30
C LYS A 213 -13.83 6.12 9.77
N HIS A 214 -14.58 6.31 8.67
CA HIS A 214 -15.43 5.28 8.06
C HIS A 214 -14.96 4.93 6.66
N LEU A 215 -15.33 3.73 6.20
CA LEU A 215 -15.31 3.40 4.78
C LEU A 215 -16.54 4.05 4.14
N VAL A 216 -16.33 4.93 3.16
CA VAL A 216 -17.41 5.67 2.49
C VAL A 216 -17.84 4.99 1.21
N ARG A 217 -16.88 4.48 0.44
CA ARG A 217 -17.10 3.89 -0.88
C ARG A 217 -15.98 2.91 -1.21
N GLU A 218 -16.28 1.92 -2.04
CA GLU A 218 -15.30 1.07 -2.70
C GLU A 218 -15.78 0.75 -4.12
N GLY A 219 -14.84 0.51 -5.02
CA GLY A 219 -15.12 0.20 -6.42
C GLY A 219 -13.86 0.28 -7.28
N THR A 220 -14.03 0.16 -8.59
CA THR A 220 -12.95 0.37 -9.56
C THR A 220 -12.52 1.84 -9.59
N PRO A 221 -11.29 2.17 -10.05
CA PRO A 221 -10.88 3.57 -10.20
C PRO A 221 -11.86 4.41 -11.02
N LYS A 222 -12.44 3.84 -12.08
CA LYS A 222 -13.45 4.54 -12.90
C LYS A 222 -14.71 4.89 -12.12
N GLU A 223 -15.22 3.97 -11.33
CA GLU A 223 -16.40 4.19 -10.50
C GLU A 223 -16.14 5.21 -9.40
N ILE A 224 -14.97 5.14 -8.75
CA ILE A 224 -14.61 6.04 -7.66
C ILE A 224 -14.32 7.46 -8.15
N PHE A 225 -13.47 7.63 -9.17
CA PHE A 225 -13.06 8.97 -9.61
C PHE A 225 -14.16 9.72 -10.39
N TRP A 226 -15.27 9.07 -10.72
CA TRP A 226 -16.46 9.71 -11.29
C TRP A 226 -17.65 9.79 -10.31
N ASP A 227 -17.51 9.29 -9.09
CA ASP A 227 -18.45 9.52 -7.98
C ASP A 227 -18.06 10.79 -7.21
N PHE A 228 -18.55 11.95 -7.71
CA PHE A 228 -18.19 13.27 -7.19
C PHE A 228 -18.62 13.48 -5.73
N ASP A 229 -19.77 12.92 -5.36
CA ASP A 229 -20.32 13.04 -4.01
C ASP A 229 -19.44 12.32 -2.99
N SER A 230 -18.93 11.14 -3.33
CA SER A 230 -18.01 10.37 -2.50
C SER A 230 -16.64 11.05 -2.40
N LEU A 231 -16.13 11.60 -3.51
CA LEU A 231 -14.86 12.33 -3.51
C LEU A 231 -14.96 13.63 -2.68
N GLU A 232 -16.06 14.37 -2.79
CA GLU A 232 -16.27 15.59 -2.00
C GLU A 232 -16.32 15.28 -0.50
N LYS A 233 -17.07 14.25 -0.09
CA LYS A 233 -17.12 13.77 1.31
C LYS A 233 -15.75 13.37 1.84
N ALA A 234 -14.91 12.77 0.99
CA ALA A 234 -13.56 12.35 1.33
C ALA A 234 -12.52 13.49 1.19
N MET A 235 -12.93 14.68 0.72
CA MET A 235 -12.06 15.82 0.38
C MET A 235 -10.95 15.42 -0.60
N LEU A 236 -11.26 14.53 -1.53
CA LEU A 236 -10.36 14.07 -2.59
C LEU A 236 -10.63 14.80 -3.90
N LYS A 237 -9.58 14.94 -4.70
CA LYS A 237 -9.67 15.45 -6.06
C LYS A 237 -9.60 14.28 -7.05
N GLN A 238 -10.30 14.43 -8.17
CA GLN A 238 -10.14 13.54 -9.30
C GLN A 238 -8.74 13.64 -9.91
N PRO A 239 -8.29 12.60 -10.65
CA PRO A 239 -7.16 12.71 -11.58
C PRO A 239 -7.32 13.90 -12.51
N TYR A 240 -6.21 14.52 -12.91
CA TYR A 240 -6.24 15.73 -13.76
C TYR A 240 -6.97 15.49 -15.08
N VAL A 241 -6.73 14.34 -15.73
CA VAL A 241 -7.39 13.98 -16.98
C VAL A 241 -8.91 13.89 -16.82
N SER A 242 -9.39 13.30 -15.73
CA SER A 242 -10.83 13.19 -15.44
C SER A 242 -11.46 14.57 -15.23
N ARG A 243 -10.74 15.49 -14.55
CA ARG A 243 -11.18 16.88 -14.36
C ARG A 243 -11.29 17.63 -15.68
N VAL A 244 -10.31 17.47 -16.57
CA VAL A 244 -10.32 18.08 -17.91
C VAL A 244 -11.48 17.51 -18.74
N CYS A 245 -11.66 16.21 -18.78
CA CYS A 245 -12.76 15.56 -19.49
C CYS A 245 -14.12 16.02 -18.98
N LYS A 246 -14.30 16.12 -17.66
CA LYS A 246 -15.52 16.68 -17.06
C LYS A 246 -15.78 18.11 -17.50
N ALA A 247 -14.75 18.98 -17.45
CA ALA A 247 -14.88 20.38 -17.85
C ALA A 247 -15.23 20.57 -19.34
N LEU A 248 -14.77 19.65 -20.20
CA LEU A 248 -15.06 19.63 -21.64
C LEU A 248 -16.36 18.89 -21.99
N GLY A 249 -17.11 18.36 -21.03
CA GLY A 249 -18.32 17.57 -21.27
C GLY A 249 -18.06 16.25 -21.99
N ILE A 250 -16.87 15.65 -21.79
CA ILE A 250 -16.52 14.34 -22.32
C ILE A 250 -17.05 13.27 -21.36
N GLU A 251 -18.01 12.47 -21.82
CA GLU A 251 -18.61 11.40 -21.06
C GLU A 251 -17.78 10.11 -21.12
N GLY A 252 -18.06 9.15 -20.22
CA GLY A 252 -17.52 7.79 -20.27
C GLY A 252 -16.48 7.44 -19.21
N ASN A 253 -16.48 8.14 -18.08
CA ASN A 253 -15.64 7.81 -16.90
C ASN A 253 -14.14 7.69 -17.24
N VAL A 254 -13.63 8.68 -17.95
CA VAL A 254 -12.24 8.73 -18.42
C VAL A 254 -11.28 8.94 -17.24
N ILE A 255 -10.27 8.08 -17.11
CA ILE A 255 -9.26 8.16 -16.04
C ILE A 255 -7.82 8.15 -16.57
N SER A 256 -7.60 7.96 -17.88
CA SER A 256 -6.29 8.00 -18.52
C SER A 256 -6.23 8.98 -19.70
N VAL A 257 -5.02 9.42 -20.04
CA VAL A 257 -4.79 10.34 -21.19
C VAL A 257 -5.16 9.65 -22.50
N ASP A 258 -4.83 8.37 -22.67
CA ASP A 258 -5.12 7.62 -23.88
C ASP A 258 -6.64 7.52 -24.11
N GLU A 259 -7.40 7.19 -23.06
CA GLU A 259 -8.87 7.20 -23.12
C GLU A 259 -9.43 8.58 -23.50
N ALA A 260 -8.83 9.66 -22.97
CA ALA A 260 -9.24 11.02 -23.31
C ALA A 260 -8.99 11.34 -24.78
N VAL A 261 -7.83 10.98 -25.29
CA VAL A 261 -7.46 11.17 -26.72
C VAL A 261 -8.43 10.40 -27.60
N ASP A 262 -8.70 9.14 -27.31
CA ASP A 262 -9.63 8.31 -28.08
C ASP A 262 -11.04 8.92 -28.12
N ARG A 263 -11.52 9.46 -26.99
CA ARG A 263 -12.83 10.11 -26.92
C ARG A 263 -12.90 11.44 -27.66
N ILE A 264 -11.79 12.17 -27.73
CA ILE A 264 -11.72 13.45 -28.46
C ILE A 264 -11.65 13.20 -29.96
N LEU A 265 -10.87 12.23 -30.40
CA LEU A 265 -10.68 11.93 -31.83
C LEU A 265 -11.87 11.20 -32.46
N ASN A 266 -12.69 10.49 -31.69
CA ASN A 266 -13.86 9.73 -32.15
C ASN A 266 -15.19 10.49 -31.92
N LYS A 267 -15.12 11.80 -31.58
CA LYS A 267 -16.25 12.72 -31.62
C LYS A 267 -16.39 13.32 -33.02
#